data_e61ec642cf81479271e7f47f62097468
#
_entry.id   e61ec642cf81479271e7f47f62097468
#
_cell.length_a   1.000
_cell.length_b   1.000
_cell.length_c   1.000
_cell.angle_alpha   90.00
_cell.angle_beta   90.00
_cell.angle_gamma   90.00
#
_symmetry.space_group_name_H-M   'P 1'
#
loop_
_entity.id
_entity.type
_entity.pdbx_description
1 polymer ?
#
loop_
_entity_poly.entity_id
_entity_poly.type
_entity_poly.pdbx_seq_one_letter_code
_entity_poly.pdbx_strand_id
1 'polypeptide(L)'
;MSQVMKSVDVVIVGFGWAGAIMAKELTEAGLQVLALERGPARDTYPDGVYPQTMDELTYNSRKKLFMDISRETVTLRHSVNDVAVPYRQFGAFLPGTGTGGAGLHWSGVHFRVDPVELRLRSHYEERYGKRFIPEGMTIQDFGVSYEELEPYFDFAEKVFGTSGTAWSIKGQVVGRDKGGNPEGRHERTQH
;
A
#
# COMPACT_ATOMS: atom_id res chain seq x y z
N MET A 1 4.97 0.69 32.07
CA MET A 1 4.29 1.90 32.59
C MET A 1 3.61 2.57 31.41
N SER A 2 2.35 2.97 31.55
CA SER A 2 1.65 3.77 30.53
C SER A 2 2.22 5.20 30.56
N GLN A 3 2.54 5.75 29.41
CA GLN A 3 2.97 7.14 29.28
C GLN A 3 1.77 7.98 28.87
N VAL A 4 1.48 9.02 29.63
CA VAL A 4 0.46 10.00 29.27
C VAL A 4 1.12 11.11 28.47
N MET A 5 0.64 11.32 27.26
CA MET A 5 1.13 12.36 26.35
C MET A 5 0.16 13.55 26.35
N LYS A 6 0.60 14.68 25.84
CA LYS A 6 -0.29 15.83 25.60
C LYS A 6 -1.39 15.44 24.60
N SER A 7 -2.55 16.07 24.76
CA SER A 7 -3.63 15.93 23.79
C SER A 7 -3.18 16.43 22.41
N VAL A 8 -3.56 15.70 21.38
CA VAL A 8 -3.34 16.05 19.97
C VAL A 8 -4.66 15.94 19.23
N ASP A 9 -4.75 16.55 18.05
CA ASP A 9 -5.99 16.54 17.26
C ASP A 9 -6.24 15.15 16.63
N VAL A 10 -5.16 14.48 16.19
CA VAL A 10 -5.24 13.19 15.50
C VAL A 10 -4.17 12.22 15.98
N VAL A 11 -4.55 10.97 16.20
CA VAL A 11 -3.61 9.86 16.44
C VAL A 11 -3.67 8.88 15.27
N ILE A 12 -2.54 8.64 14.61
CA ILE A 12 -2.39 7.67 13.53
C ILE A 12 -1.73 6.41 14.10
N VAL A 13 -2.33 5.26 13.90
CA VAL A 13 -1.76 3.96 14.32
C VAL A 13 -1.19 3.25 13.10
N GLY A 14 0.13 3.10 13.08
CA GLY A 14 0.90 2.57 11.96
C GLY A 14 1.44 3.67 11.04
N PHE A 15 2.75 3.67 10.82
CA PHE A 15 3.44 4.69 10.02
C PHE A 15 4.06 4.10 8.76
N GLY A 16 3.26 3.28 8.06
CA GLY A 16 3.50 2.89 6.66
C GLY A 16 3.12 4.04 5.71
N TRP A 17 3.12 3.82 4.42
CA TRP A 17 2.83 4.87 3.44
C TRP A 17 1.48 5.57 3.66
N ALA A 18 0.41 4.81 3.91
CA ALA A 18 -0.89 5.42 4.15
C ALA A 18 -0.87 6.35 5.38
N GLY A 19 -0.28 5.89 6.49
CA GLY A 19 -0.15 6.71 7.69
C GLY A 19 0.74 7.93 7.48
N ALA A 20 1.82 7.81 6.72
CA ALA A 20 2.72 8.91 6.40
C ALA A 20 2.05 9.97 5.51
N ILE A 21 1.30 9.54 4.48
CA ILE A 21 0.54 10.45 3.61
C ILE A 21 -0.52 11.18 4.43
N MET A 22 -1.28 10.47 5.26
CA MET A 22 -2.28 11.10 6.13
C MET A 22 -1.64 12.08 7.11
N ALA A 23 -0.51 11.72 7.71
CA ALA A 23 0.20 12.62 8.63
C ALA A 23 0.64 13.91 7.92
N LYS A 24 1.16 13.78 6.70
CA LYS A 24 1.54 14.94 5.87
C LYS A 24 0.34 15.85 5.60
N GLU A 25 -0.72 15.32 5.05
CA GLU A 25 -1.91 16.09 4.68
C GLU A 25 -2.55 16.77 5.90
N LEU A 26 -2.66 16.06 7.02
CA LEU A 26 -3.26 16.59 8.25
C LEU A 26 -2.38 17.67 8.91
N THR A 27 -1.05 17.49 8.89
CA THR A 27 -0.13 18.50 9.43
C THR A 27 -0.09 19.75 8.56
N GLU A 28 -0.14 19.60 7.24
CA GLU A 28 -0.26 20.74 6.31
C GLU A 28 -1.58 21.49 6.46
N ALA A 29 -2.65 20.80 6.89
CA ALA A 29 -3.90 21.42 7.28
C ALA A 29 -3.85 22.11 8.66
N GLY A 30 -2.71 22.09 9.35
CA GLY A 30 -2.50 22.75 10.65
C GLY A 30 -2.87 21.95 11.88
N LEU A 31 -3.19 20.65 11.72
CA LEU A 31 -3.55 19.78 12.84
C LEU A 31 -2.31 19.24 13.57
N GLN A 32 -2.43 19.05 14.89
CA GLN A 32 -1.41 18.36 15.68
C GLN A 32 -1.59 16.85 15.55
N VAL A 33 -0.63 16.18 14.94
CA VAL A 33 -0.71 14.74 14.65
C VAL A 33 0.32 13.97 15.46
N LEU A 34 -0.11 12.86 16.08
CA LEU A 34 0.76 11.87 16.71
C LEU A 34 0.67 10.57 15.92
N ALA A 35 1.80 10.12 15.38
CA ALA A 35 1.89 8.81 14.76
C ALA A 35 2.53 7.79 15.71
N LEU A 36 1.89 6.63 15.85
CA LEU A 36 2.35 5.50 16.63
C LEU A 36 2.78 4.38 15.70
N GLU A 37 4.06 4.01 15.73
CA GLU A 37 4.61 2.90 14.97
C GLU A 37 5.16 1.85 15.94
N ARG A 38 4.82 0.57 15.72
CA ARG A 38 5.28 -0.53 16.58
C ARG A 38 6.70 -0.99 16.26
N GLY A 39 7.12 -0.83 15.02
CA GLY A 39 8.42 -1.25 14.55
C GLY A 39 9.49 -0.19 14.78
N PRO A 40 10.74 -0.48 14.38
CA PRO A 40 11.85 0.44 14.58
C PRO A 40 11.69 1.70 13.72
N ALA A 41 12.20 2.81 14.23
CA ALA A 41 12.42 3.99 13.41
C ALA A 41 13.41 3.65 12.29
N ARG A 42 13.07 4.06 11.07
CA ARG A 42 13.92 3.86 9.90
C ARG A 42 14.04 5.16 9.15
N ASP A 43 15.22 5.39 8.60
CA ASP A 43 15.52 6.59 7.84
C ASP A 43 16.12 6.20 6.48
N THR A 44 16.17 7.15 5.56
CA THR A 44 16.79 6.97 4.27
C THR A 44 18.27 6.56 4.42
N TYR A 45 18.95 7.13 5.39
CA TYR A 45 20.32 6.75 5.75
C TYR A 45 20.38 6.41 7.25
N PRO A 46 20.97 5.25 7.66
CA PRO A 46 21.61 4.24 6.81
C PRO A 46 20.64 3.14 6.29
N ASP A 47 19.38 3.16 6.69
CA ASP A 47 18.47 2.01 6.52
C ASP A 47 18.01 1.80 5.08
N GLY A 48 17.80 2.89 4.34
CA GLY A 48 17.33 2.89 2.96
C GLY A 48 18.44 2.88 1.91
N VAL A 49 19.70 2.99 2.32
CA VAL A 49 20.84 3.01 1.40
C VAL A 49 21.10 1.59 0.89
N TYR A 50 21.14 1.45 -0.42
CA TYR A 50 21.62 0.23 -1.04
C TYR A 50 23.04 -0.06 -0.56
N PRO A 51 23.33 -1.29 -0.13
CA PRO A 51 24.71 -1.66 0.17
C PRO A 51 25.57 -1.38 -1.04
N GLN A 52 26.76 -0.87 -0.81
CA GLN A 52 27.71 -0.52 -1.86
C GLN A 52 28.14 -1.73 -2.70
N THR A 53 27.97 -2.93 -2.17
CA THR A 53 28.16 -4.20 -2.85
C THR A 53 26.82 -4.81 -3.20
N MET A 54 26.53 -4.90 -4.47
CA MET A 54 25.31 -5.49 -5.04
C MET A 54 25.50 -6.99 -5.26
N ASP A 55 25.80 -7.76 -4.22
CA ASP A 55 25.79 -9.21 -4.29
C ASP A 55 24.47 -9.81 -3.77
N GLU A 56 24.22 -11.07 -4.11
CA GLU A 56 23.00 -11.77 -3.71
C GLU A 56 22.84 -11.89 -2.19
N LEU A 57 23.94 -12.03 -1.47
CA LEU A 57 23.95 -12.11 -0.03
C LEU A 57 23.57 -10.78 0.60
N THR A 58 24.07 -9.70 0.06
CA THR A 58 23.75 -8.34 0.51
C THR A 58 22.32 -7.96 0.14
N TYR A 59 21.83 -8.39 -1.03
CA TYR A 59 20.44 -8.23 -1.41
C TYR A 59 19.48 -8.96 -0.45
N ASN A 60 19.87 -10.12 0.04
CA ASN A 60 19.14 -10.85 1.07
C ASN A 60 19.03 -10.08 2.40
N SER A 61 19.87 -9.09 2.65
CA SER A 61 19.78 -8.27 3.88
C SER A 61 18.46 -7.49 3.99
N ARG A 62 17.74 -7.31 2.88
CA ARG A 62 16.36 -6.79 2.87
C ARG A 62 15.42 -7.57 3.78
N LYS A 63 15.74 -8.80 4.13
CA LYS A 63 15.00 -9.60 5.11
C LYS A 63 14.82 -8.90 6.45
N LYS A 64 15.74 -7.99 6.81
CA LYS A 64 15.63 -7.16 8.01
C LYS A 64 14.49 -6.15 7.97
N LEU A 65 13.95 -5.88 6.78
CA LEU A 65 12.85 -4.95 6.56
C LEU A 65 11.49 -5.64 6.71
N PHE A 66 11.47 -6.97 6.64
CA PHE A 66 10.26 -7.75 6.83
C PHE A 66 9.94 -7.94 8.32
N MET A 67 8.69 -8.30 8.58
CA MET A 67 8.30 -8.71 9.93
C MET A 67 9.07 -9.94 10.38
N ASP A 68 9.32 -10.01 11.67
CA ASP A 68 9.94 -11.19 12.29
C ASP A 68 8.87 -12.30 12.50
N ILE A 69 8.86 -13.29 11.62
CA ILE A 69 7.91 -14.42 11.68
C ILE A 69 8.08 -15.31 12.92
N SER A 70 9.18 -15.19 13.66
CA SER A 70 9.35 -15.86 14.95
C SER A 70 8.47 -15.26 16.04
N ARG A 71 8.14 -13.99 15.92
CA ARG A 71 7.35 -13.21 16.87
C ARG A 71 5.96 -12.86 16.37
N GLU A 72 5.85 -12.65 15.07
CA GLU A 72 4.63 -12.20 14.44
C GLU A 72 4.05 -13.27 13.51
N THR A 73 2.74 -13.36 13.46
CA THR A 73 2.02 -14.30 12.61
C THR A 73 1.06 -13.56 11.70
N VAL A 74 0.91 -14.06 10.48
CA VAL A 74 -0.24 -13.76 9.63
C VAL A 74 -1.34 -14.74 9.97
N THR A 75 -2.55 -14.26 10.13
CA THR A 75 -3.71 -15.12 10.38
C THR A 75 -4.58 -15.23 9.15
N LEU A 76 -5.00 -16.44 8.84
CA LEU A 76 -5.88 -16.75 7.72
C LEU A 76 -7.19 -17.33 8.23
N ARG A 77 -8.29 -16.94 7.59
CA ARG A 77 -9.61 -17.56 7.75
C ARG A 77 -10.40 -17.39 6.46
N HIS A 78 -11.27 -18.33 6.17
CA HIS A 78 -12.06 -18.32 4.95
C HIS A 78 -13.41 -17.59 5.12
N SER A 79 -13.90 -17.50 6.34
CA SER A 79 -15.13 -16.79 6.66
C SER A 79 -15.02 -16.05 7.99
N VAL A 80 -15.96 -15.16 8.27
CA VAL A 80 -16.02 -14.45 9.55
C VAL A 80 -16.29 -15.37 10.74
N ASN A 81 -16.84 -16.53 10.49
CA ASN A 81 -17.19 -17.52 11.51
C ASN A 81 -16.04 -18.51 11.79
N ASP A 82 -15.01 -18.52 10.97
CA ASP A 82 -13.89 -19.42 11.12
C ASP A 82 -12.90 -18.90 12.16
N VAL A 83 -12.25 -19.84 12.84
CA VAL A 83 -11.11 -19.50 13.70
C VAL A 83 -9.94 -19.04 12.83
N ALA A 84 -9.37 -17.89 13.16
CA ALA A 84 -8.17 -17.40 12.48
C ALA A 84 -6.97 -18.32 12.79
N VAL A 85 -6.41 -18.94 11.76
CA VAL A 85 -5.26 -19.84 11.89
C VAL A 85 -3.98 -19.03 11.74
N PRO A 86 -3.06 -19.07 12.71
CA PRO A 86 -1.77 -18.41 12.60
C PRO A 86 -0.90 -19.11 11.55
N TYR A 87 -0.29 -18.31 10.68
CA TYR A 87 0.57 -18.77 9.60
C TYR A 87 1.97 -18.19 9.76
N ARG A 88 2.98 -19.06 9.82
CA ARG A 88 4.37 -18.68 10.09
C ARG A 88 5.32 -19.07 8.95
N GLN A 89 4.83 -19.16 7.74
CA GLN A 89 5.66 -19.51 6.61
C GLN A 89 6.24 -18.25 5.96
N PHE A 90 7.57 -18.19 5.82
CA PHE A 90 8.24 -17.12 5.10
C PHE A 90 7.83 -17.15 3.62
N GLY A 91 7.52 -15.98 3.09
CA GLY A 91 7.11 -15.83 1.69
C GLY A 91 5.61 -15.95 1.43
N ALA A 92 4.81 -16.41 2.37
CA ALA A 92 3.35 -16.44 2.21
C ALA A 92 2.74 -15.04 2.19
N PHE A 93 3.28 -14.17 3.04
CA PHE A 93 2.94 -12.76 3.11
C PHE A 93 4.12 -12.04 3.77
N LEU A 94 4.55 -10.92 3.21
CA LEU A 94 5.76 -10.22 3.65
C LEU A 94 5.45 -8.77 4.05
N PRO A 95 4.72 -8.52 5.14
CA PRO A 95 4.53 -7.16 5.64
C PRO A 95 5.86 -6.61 6.13
N GLY A 96 6.06 -5.32 5.92
CA GLY A 96 7.19 -4.59 6.49
C GLY A 96 6.91 -4.18 7.91
N THR A 97 7.98 -3.99 8.69
CA THR A 97 7.91 -3.52 10.08
C THR A 97 8.81 -2.31 10.26
N GLY A 98 8.26 -1.26 10.85
CA GLY A 98 8.94 0.00 11.09
C GLY A 98 8.40 1.17 10.28
N THR A 99 9.00 2.33 10.44
CA THR A 99 8.66 3.54 9.68
C THR A 99 8.78 3.27 8.18
N GLY A 100 7.71 3.53 7.44
CA GLY A 100 7.61 3.22 6.01
C GLY A 100 6.89 1.90 5.70
N GLY A 101 6.74 1.00 6.69
CA GLY A 101 6.02 -0.26 6.57
C GLY A 101 6.51 -1.14 5.41
N ALA A 102 5.60 -1.79 4.71
CA ALA A 102 5.93 -2.64 3.56
C ALA A 102 6.52 -1.87 2.37
N GLY A 103 6.36 -0.54 2.32
CA GLY A 103 6.99 0.31 1.31
C GLY A 103 8.52 0.23 1.30
N LEU A 104 9.15 -0.11 2.43
CA LEU A 104 10.61 -0.22 2.55
C LEU A 104 11.22 -1.32 1.65
N HIS A 105 10.47 -2.36 1.36
CA HIS A 105 10.91 -3.47 0.52
C HIS A 105 10.10 -3.62 -0.77
N TRP A 106 9.32 -2.60 -1.11
CA TRP A 106 8.55 -2.58 -2.33
C TRP A 106 9.47 -2.66 -3.57
N SER A 107 9.06 -3.45 -4.55
CA SER A 107 9.85 -3.69 -5.76
C SER A 107 9.66 -2.66 -6.86
N GLY A 108 8.89 -1.61 -6.61
CA GLY A 108 8.66 -0.53 -7.57
C GLY A 108 7.53 -0.81 -8.58
N VAL A 109 6.83 -1.92 -8.44
CA VAL A 109 5.70 -2.24 -9.32
C VAL A 109 4.46 -1.44 -8.88
N HIS A 110 3.90 -0.67 -9.81
CA HIS A 110 2.78 0.22 -9.53
C HIS A 110 1.71 0.04 -10.61
N PHE A 111 0.57 -0.52 -10.22
CA PHE A 111 -0.58 -0.70 -11.11
C PHE A 111 -1.78 0.08 -10.57
N ARG A 112 -2.60 0.57 -11.50
CA ARG A 112 -3.94 1.01 -11.13
C ARG A 112 -4.84 -0.23 -11.02
N VAL A 113 -5.80 -0.18 -10.12
CA VAL A 113 -6.83 -1.22 -10.04
C VAL A 113 -7.74 -1.16 -11.28
N ASP A 114 -8.22 -2.33 -11.73
CA ASP A 114 -9.25 -2.39 -12.77
C ASP A 114 -10.58 -1.86 -12.17
N PRO A 115 -11.36 -1.04 -12.90
CA PRO A 115 -12.68 -0.59 -12.43
C PRO A 115 -13.60 -1.70 -11.91
N VAL A 116 -13.48 -2.90 -12.47
CA VAL A 116 -14.24 -4.08 -12.02
C VAL A 116 -13.84 -4.51 -10.61
N GLU A 117 -12.57 -4.34 -10.23
CA GLU A 117 -12.09 -4.74 -8.90
C GLU A 117 -12.70 -3.88 -7.79
N LEU A 118 -13.05 -2.64 -8.09
CA LEU A 118 -13.71 -1.74 -7.15
C LEU A 118 -15.19 -2.09 -6.92
N ARG A 119 -15.82 -2.83 -7.83
CA ARG A 119 -17.21 -3.23 -7.78
C ARG A 119 -17.40 -4.73 -8.02
N LEU A 120 -16.53 -5.51 -7.44
CA LEU A 120 -16.40 -6.93 -7.74
C LEU A 120 -17.68 -7.71 -7.44
N ARG A 121 -18.34 -7.42 -6.32
CA ARG A 121 -19.60 -8.04 -5.94
C ARG A 121 -20.70 -7.72 -6.95
N SER A 122 -20.95 -6.44 -7.20
CA SER A 122 -21.94 -5.99 -8.18
C SER A 122 -21.66 -6.58 -9.56
N HIS A 123 -20.40 -6.60 -9.98
CA HIS A 123 -20.03 -7.17 -11.28
C HIS A 123 -20.41 -8.65 -11.39
N TYR A 124 -20.12 -9.45 -10.36
CA TYR A 124 -20.47 -10.87 -10.38
C TYR A 124 -21.97 -11.10 -10.31
N GLU A 125 -22.69 -10.35 -9.49
CA GLU A 125 -24.14 -10.46 -9.39
C GLU A 125 -24.85 -10.07 -10.71
N GLU A 126 -24.37 -9.02 -11.38
CA GLU A 126 -24.88 -8.58 -12.69
C GLU A 126 -24.60 -9.59 -13.80
N ARG A 127 -23.39 -10.14 -13.83
CA ARG A 127 -22.93 -11.01 -14.91
C ARG A 127 -23.39 -12.46 -14.78
N TYR A 128 -23.42 -12.98 -13.56
CA TYR A 128 -23.64 -14.40 -13.29
C TYR A 128 -24.85 -14.66 -12.38
N GLY A 129 -25.50 -13.61 -11.89
CA GLY A 129 -26.62 -13.67 -10.96
C GLY A 129 -26.21 -13.79 -9.49
N LYS A 130 -27.12 -13.38 -8.62
CA LYS A 130 -26.85 -13.29 -7.17
C LYS A 130 -26.41 -14.60 -6.50
N ARG A 131 -26.79 -15.74 -7.07
CA ARG A 131 -26.42 -17.07 -6.54
C ARG A 131 -25.01 -17.51 -6.92
N PHE A 132 -24.32 -16.73 -7.76
CA PHE A 132 -22.94 -17.05 -8.17
C PHE A 132 -21.95 -16.94 -7.02
N ILE A 133 -22.17 -15.97 -6.13
CA ILE A 133 -21.34 -15.80 -4.93
C ILE A 133 -21.85 -16.77 -3.86
N PRO A 134 -21.02 -17.74 -3.45
CA PRO A 134 -21.40 -18.67 -2.39
C PRO A 134 -21.77 -17.96 -1.09
N GLU A 135 -22.71 -18.57 -0.35
CA GLU A 135 -23.06 -18.09 0.98
C GLU A 135 -21.82 -18.09 1.91
N GLY A 136 -21.67 -17.01 2.68
CA GLY A 136 -20.52 -16.84 3.58
C GLY A 136 -19.28 -16.23 2.95
N MET A 137 -19.22 -16.05 1.62
CA MET A 137 -18.14 -15.27 1.01
C MET A 137 -18.29 -13.78 1.30
N THR A 138 -17.14 -13.16 1.64
CA THR A 138 -17.07 -11.75 2.04
C THR A 138 -16.68 -10.82 0.88
N ILE A 139 -16.96 -11.23 -0.37
CA ILE A 139 -16.78 -10.36 -1.53
C ILE A 139 -17.74 -9.18 -1.42
N GLN A 140 -17.20 -7.98 -1.57
CA GLN A 140 -17.97 -6.74 -1.50
C GLN A 140 -17.42 -5.73 -2.50
N ASP A 141 -18.20 -4.70 -2.78
CA ASP A 141 -17.74 -3.55 -3.52
C ASP A 141 -16.93 -2.63 -2.61
N PHE A 142 -16.00 -1.91 -3.18
CA PHE A 142 -15.06 -1.05 -2.43
C PHE A 142 -15.73 0.25 -1.94
N GLY A 143 -16.87 0.62 -2.53
CA GLY A 143 -17.66 1.78 -2.13
C GLY A 143 -17.21 3.10 -2.75
N VAL A 144 -16.24 3.06 -3.65
CA VAL A 144 -15.80 4.20 -4.48
C VAL A 144 -15.67 3.75 -5.94
N SER A 145 -15.92 4.65 -6.86
CA SER A 145 -15.75 4.36 -8.29
C SER A 145 -14.32 4.61 -8.75
N TYR A 146 -13.98 4.07 -9.93
CA TYR A 146 -12.68 4.35 -10.55
C TYR A 146 -12.53 5.83 -10.89
N GLU A 147 -13.59 6.46 -11.37
CA GLU A 147 -13.63 7.87 -11.75
C GLU A 147 -13.37 8.78 -10.54
N GLU A 148 -13.86 8.40 -9.38
CA GLU A 148 -13.58 9.12 -8.13
C GLU A 148 -12.13 8.96 -7.69
N LEU A 149 -11.51 7.81 -7.95
CA LEU A 149 -10.11 7.53 -7.59
C LEU A 149 -9.09 8.03 -8.62
N GLU A 150 -9.48 8.19 -9.89
CA GLU A 150 -8.56 8.52 -10.98
C GLU A 150 -7.68 9.75 -10.68
N PRO A 151 -8.19 10.87 -10.15
CA PRO A 151 -7.34 12.02 -9.82
C PRO A 151 -6.28 11.73 -8.75
N TYR A 152 -6.59 10.81 -7.84
CA TYR A 152 -5.66 10.39 -6.79
C TYR A 152 -4.62 9.41 -7.30
N PHE A 153 -4.97 8.54 -8.26
CA PHE A 153 -3.98 7.73 -8.97
C PHE A 153 -2.99 8.61 -9.72
N ASP A 154 -3.47 9.62 -10.42
CA ASP A 154 -2.64 10.58 -11.13
C ASP A 154 -1.68 11.30 -10.19
N PHE A 155 -2.18 11.74 -9.05
CA PHE A 155 -1.36 12.40 -8.03
C PHE A 155 -0.31 11.44 -7.46
N ALA A 156 -0.70 10.23 -7.09
CA ALA A 156 0.20 9.23 -6.53
C ALA A 156 1.30 8.85 -7.52
N GLU A 157 0.97 8.63 -8.80
CA GLU A 157 1.93 8.31 -9.85
C GLU A 157 2.97 9.43 -10.04
N LYS A 158 2.56 10.69 -9.93
CA LYS A 158 3.49 11.83 -9.97
C LYS A 158 4.40 11.87 -8.75
N VAL A 159 3.84 11.66 -7.56
CA VAL A 159 4.62 11.65 -6.30
C VAL A 159 5.65 10.53 -6.29
N PHE A 160 5.27 9.34 -6.76
CA PHE A 160 6.17 8.18 -6.82
C PHE A 160 7.10 8.17 -8.03
N GLY A 161 6.91 9.08 -8.99
CA GLY A 161 7.69 9.08 -10.22
C GLY A 161 7.45 7.84 -11.06
N THR A 162 6.23 7.33 -11.09
CA THR A 162 5.87 6.10 -11.81
C THR A 162 6.20 6.24 -13.29
N SER A 163 7.05 5.34 -13.79
CA SER A 163 7.42 5.28 -15.21
C SER A 163 6.42 4.43 -15.97
N GLY A 164 5.96 4.91 -17.11
CA GLY A 164 5.03 4.17 -17.94
C GLY A 164 4.25 5.08 -18.87
N THR A 165 3.46 4.46 -19.73
CA THR A 165 2.51 5.20 -20.56
C THR A 165 1.21 5.33 -19.79
N ALA A 166 0.68 6.54 -19.72
CA ALA A 166 -0.66 6.75 -19.16
C ALA A 166 -1.66 5.94 -19.96
N TRP A 167 -2.27 4.92 -19.33
CA TRP A 167 -3.28 4.16 -20.05
C TRP A 167 -3.95 3.04 -19.34
N SER A 168 -4.58 2.60 -19.96
CA SER A 168 -5.63 1.92 -20.65
C SER A 168 -5.88 0.61 -19.94
N ILE A 169 -6.98 0.59 -19.29
CA ILE A 169 -7.55 -0.67 -18.81
C ILE A 169 -8.40 -1.22 -19.95
N LYS A 170 -7.96 -2.35 -20.54
CA LYS A 170 -8.71 -3.11 -21.55
C LYS A 170 -9.42 -2.28 -22.64
N GLY A 171 -8.64 -1.71 -23.54
CA GLY A 171 -9.15 -1.04 -24.73
C GLY A 171 -9.73 0.35 -24.50
N GLN A 172 -9.74 0.85 -23.31
CA GLN A 172 -9.95 2.26 -23.05
C GLN A 172 -8.62 2.97 -23.18
N VAL A 173 -8.39 3.65 -24.28
CA VAL A 173 -7.28 4.59 -24.39
C VAL A 173 -7.67 5.81 -23.56
N VAL A 174 -7.20 5.86 -22.34
CA VAL A 174 -7.25 7.09 -21.57
C VAL A 174 -6.30 8.05 -22.27
N GLY A 175 -6.82 9.20 -22.72
CA GLY A 175 -6.04 10.18 -23.43
C GLY A 175 -4.81 10.61 -22.64
N ARG A 176 -3.79 11.08 -23.34
CA ARG A 176 -2.52 11.57 -22.76
C ARG A 176 -2.69 12.62 -21.66
N ASP A 177 -3.86 13.21 -21.56
CA ASP A 177 -4.17 14.30 -20.63
C ASP A 177 -4.72 13.81 -19.27
N LYS A 178 -4.94 12.51 -19.15
CA LYS A 178 -5.51 11.89 -17.96
C LYS A 178 -4.53 10.88 -17.39
N GLY A 179 -3.79 11.30 -16.41
CA GLY A 179 -3.00 10.46 -15.55
C GLY A 179 -1.73 9.84 -16.10
N GLY A 180 -0.90 9.41 -15.19
CA GLY A 180 0.40 8.83 -15.45
C GLY A 180 1.45 9.83 -15.93
N ASN A 181 2.68 9.42 -15.99
CA ASN A 181 3.72 10.14 -16.69
C ASN A 181 3.64 9.78 -18.19
N PRO A 182 3.01 10.60 -19.06
CA PRO A 182 2.69 10.22 -20.43
C PRO A 182 3.91 9.92 -21.29
N GLU A 183 5.08 10.28 -20.85
CA GLU A 183 6.31 10.13 -21.61
C GLU A 183 7.28 9.08 -21.03
N GLY A 184 6.94 8.44 -19.89
CA GLY A 184 7.86 7.50 -19.25
C GLY A 184 9.21 8.11 -18.87
N ARG A 185 9.31 9.42 -18.97
CA ARG A 185 10.53 10.14 -18.64
C ARG A 185 10.46 10.58 -17.20
N HIS A 186 11.35 9.98 -16.40
CA HIS A 186 11.81 10.70 -15.23
C HIS A 186 12.40 12.02 -15.74
N GLU A 187 11.77 13.13 -15.47
CA GLU A 187 12.54 14.34 -15.35
C GLU A 187 13.55 14.05 -14.25
N ARG A 188 14.76 13.71 -14.66
CA ARG A 188 15.88 13.71 -13.74
C ARG A 188 15.97 15.15 -13.26
N THR A 189 15.48 15.41 -12.09
CA THR A 189 15.87 16.59 -11.35
C THR A 189 17.38 16.50 -11.22
N GLN A 190 18.07 17.21 -12.06
CA GLN A 190 19.50 17.45 -11.92
C GLN A 190 19.66 18.28 -10.65
N HIS A 191 20.16 17.64 -9.63
CA HIS A 191 20.76 18.28 -8.46
C HIS A 191 22.25 18.15 -8.54
#